data_ec7e497573a991de53700429167ae8cb
#
_entry.id   ec7e497573a991de53700429167ae8cb
#
_cell.length_a   1.000
_cell.length_b   1.000
_cell.length_c   1.000
_cell.angle_alpha   90.00
_cell.angle_beta   90.00
_cell.angle_gamma   90.00
#
_symmetry.space_group_name_H-M   'P 1'
#
loop_
_entity.id
_entity.type
_entity.pdbx_description
1 polymer ?
#
loop_
_entity_poly.entity_id
_entity_poly.type
_entity_poly.pdbx_seq_one_letter_code
_entity_poly.pdbx_strand_id
1 'polypeptide(L)'
;MSHEAAIVQTTNHLTMITLRTAKPSDIPQLVELLKELFTIEADFDFDEDKQARGLNLLLKSEKDCILVAELLSDNRVLGMCAVQTLISTAEGGAVGLLEDLIVAADFRHQGIGAKLLVEAVNWAECQGLKRLQLLADKNNLPALNFYQKQGWNSTQLVCLRKC
;
A
#
# COMPACT_ATOMS: atom_id res chain seq x y z
N MET A 1 37.03 -45.52 10.04
CA MET A 1 35.56 -45.57 10.14
C MET A 1 35.06 -44.14 10.34
N SER A 2 34.64 -43.55 9.23
CA SER A 2 34.25 -42.14 9.15
C SER A 2 32.77 -42.04 9.42
N HIS A 3 32.39 -41.28 10.47
CA HIS A 3 31.00 -40.91 10.69
C HIS A 3 30.69 -39.62 9.90
N GLU A 4 30.00 -39.82 8.81
CA GLU A 4 29.41 -38.77 7.99
C GLU A 4 28.15 -38.25 8.71
N ALA A 5 28.23 -37.02 9.20
CA ALA A 5 27.10 -36.36 9.80
C ALA A 5 26.18 -35.87 8.69
N ALA A 6 24.97 -36.44 8.62
CA ALA A 6 23.92 -35.99 7.74
C ALA A 6 23.46 -34.61 8.16
N ILE A 7 23.77 -33.58 7.35
CA ILE A 7 23.21 -32.23 7.48
C ILE A 7 21.78 -32.30 6.95
N VAL A 8 20.80 -32.30 7.88
CA VAL A 8 19.39 -32.06 7.55
C VAL A 8 19.26 -30.56 7.23
N GLN A 9 19.31 -30.24 5.94
CA GLN A 9 18.91 -28.90 5.48
C GLN A 9 17.40 -28.78 5.56
N THR A 10 16.91 -28.16 6.64
CA THR A 10 15.56 -27.59 6.67
C THR A 10 15.59 -26.38 5.73
N THR A 11 15.17 -26.56 4.51
CA THR A 11 14.89 -25.47 3.56
C THR A 11 13.69 -24.70 4.06
N ASN A 12 13.92 -23.69 4.90
CA ASN A 12 13.02 -22.57 5.04
C ASN A 12 13.01 -21.85 3.67
N HIS A 13 12.01 -22.10 2.85
CA HIS A 13 11.67 -21.22 1.74
C HIS A 13 11.23 -19.88 2.37
N LEU A 14 12.21 -19.03 2.66
CA LEU A 14 11.97 -17.63 2.97
C LEU A 14 11.19 -17.06 1.81
N THR A 15 9.92 -16.80 2.03
CA THR A 15 9.02 -16.11 1.09
C THR A 15 9.62 -14.73 0.87
N MET A 16 10.43 -14.58 -0.18
CA MET A 16 11.10 -13.32 -0.48
C MET A 16 10.10 -12.35 -1.09
N ILE A 17 9.79 -11.28 -0.35
CA ILE A 17 8.93 -10.19 -0.77
C ILE A 17 9.82 -8.99 -1.07
N THR A 18 9.64 -8.39 -2.24
CA THR A 18 10.26 -7.13 -2.62
C THR A 18 9.22 -6.02 -2.68
N LEU A 19 9.64 -4.79 -2.36
CA LEU A 19 8.85 -3.58 -2.56
C LEU A 19 9.37 -2.87 -3.81
N ARG A 20 8.46 -2.41 -4.65
CA ARG A 20 8.77 -1.67 -5.87
C ARG A 20 7.62 -0.77 -6.28
N THR A 21 7.86 0.13 -7.20
CA THR A 21 6.78 0.83 -7.91
C THR A 21 6.03 -0.13 -8.83
N ALA A 22 4.73 0.11 -8.97
CA ALA A 22 3.89 -0.66 -9.87
C ALA A 22 4.22 -0.36 -11.34
N LYS A 23 3.91 -1.31 -12.20
CA LYS A 23 4.04 -1.23 -13.66
C LYS A 23 2.69 -1.56 -14.33
N PRO A 24 2.47 -1.17 -15.59
CA PRO A 24 1.17 -1.40 -16.25
C PRO A 24 0.70 -2.84 -16.25
N SER A 25 1.62 -3.82 -16.27
CA SER A 25 1.28 -5.25 -16.20
C SER A 25 0.73 -5.69 -14.84
N ASP A 26 0.83 -4.87 -13.80
CA ASP A 26 0.29 -5.20 -12.47
C ASP A 26 -1.20 -4.86 -12.35
N ILE A 27 -1.76 -4.03 -13.24
CA ILE A 27 -3.15 -3.53 -13.15
C ILE A 27 -4.17 -4.63 -12.85
N PRO A 28 -4.18 -5.79 -13.51
CA PRO A 28 -5.15 -6.84 -13.19
C PRO A 28 -5.08 -7.28 -11.72
N GLN A 29 -3.88 -7.45 -11.17
CA GLN A 29 -3.69 -7.85 -9.77
C GLN A 29 -4.05 -6.71 -8.80
N LEU A 30 -3.76 -5.45 -9.16
CA LEU A 30 -4.12 -4.28 -8.37
C LEU A 30 -5.64 -4.10 -8.30
N VAL A 31 -6.36 -4.34 -9.40
CA VAL A 31 -7.84 -4.29 -9.44
C VAL A 31 -8.44 -5.34 -8.50
N GLU A 32 -7.90 -6.56 -8.45
CA GLU A 32 -8.37 -7.58 -7.51
C GLU A 32 -8.11 -7.18 -6.04
N LEU A 33 -6.97 -6.53 -5.74
CA LEU A 33 -6.71 -5.99 -4.40
C LEU A 33 -7.70 -4.87 -4.03
N LEU A 34 -8.02 -3.96 -4.97
CA LEU A 34 -9.02 -2.92 -4.75
C LEU A 34 -10.42 -3.50 -4.55
N LYS A 35 -10.75 -4.60 -5.22
CA LYS A 35 -12.00 -5.32 -4.98
C LYS A 35 -12.10 -5.83 -3.53
N GLU A 36 -11.01 -6.41 -3.00
CA GLU A 36 -10.97 -6.77 -1.58
C GLU A 36 -11.12 -5.55 -0.67
N LEU A 37 -10.42 -4.45 -0.99
CA LEU A 37 -10.48 -3.23 -0.19
C LEU A 37 -11.90 -2.68 -0.11
N PHE A 38 -12.60 -2.57 -1.23
CA PHE A 38 -13.95 -2.00 -1.28
C PHE A 38 -15.05 -2.94 -0.75
N THR A 39 -14.72 -4.19 -0.41
CA THR A 39 -15.61 -5.01 0.43
C THR A 39 -15.51 -4.62 1.92
N ILE A 40 -14.43 -3.97 2.33
CA ILE A 40 -14.19 -3.54 3.71
C ILE A 40 -14.68 -2.10 3.90
N GLU A 41 -14.51 -1.24 2.89
CA GLU A 41 -14.88 0.17 2.92
C GLU A 41 -16.29 0.39 2.38
N ALA A 42 -17.24 0.65 3.27
CA ALA A 42 -18.66 0.81 2.92
C ALA A 42 -18.99 2.04 2.05
N ASP A 43 -18.07 2.98 1.92
CA ASP A 43 -18.26 4.24 1.18
C ASP A 43 -18.02 4.13 -0.33
N PHE A 44 -17.60 2.96 -0.82
CA PHE A 44 -17.20 2.77 -2.21
C PHE A 44 -17.83 1.52 -2.81
N ASP A 45 -18.28 1.66 -4.06
CA ASP A 45 -18.72 0.54 -4.89
C ASP A 45 -17.59 0.10 -5.82
N PHE A 46 -17.38 -1.19 -5.92
CA PHE A 46 -16.41 -1.75 -6.86
C PHE A 46 -16.96 -1.73 -8.29
N ASP A 47 -16.16 -1.22 -9.20
CA ASP A 47 -16.39 -1.22 -10.64
C ASP A 47 -15.02 -1.39 -11.32
N GLU A 48 -14.77 -2.56 -11.87
CA GLU A 48 -13.48 -2.95 -12.42
C GLU A 48 -12.91 -1.93 -13.41
N ASP A 49 -13.75 -1.41 -14.30
CA ASP A 49 -13.33 -0.43 -15.31
C ASP A 49 -12.95 0.91 -14.69
N LYS A 50 -13.64 1.35 -13.63
CA LYS A 50 -13.30 2.58 -12.90
C LYS A 50 -11.96 2.43 -12.21
N GLN A 51 -11.74 1.33 -11.46
CA GLN A 51 -10.51 1.09 -10.77
C GLN A 51 -9.32 0.96 -11.74
N ALA A 52 -9.49 0.21 -12.83
CA ALA A 52 -8.45 0.11 -13.86
C ALA A 52 -8.12 1.47 -14.49
N ARG A 53 -9.10 2.33 -14.75
CA ARG A 53 -8.87 3.70 -15.25
C ARG A 53 -8.11 4.54 -14.24
N GLY A 54 -8.51 4.52 -12.95
CA GLY A 54 -7.84 5.26 -11.87
C GLY A 54 -6.37 4.85 -11.73
N LEU A 55 -6.09 3.55 -11.67
CA LEU A 55 -4.75 3.01 -11.61
C LEU A 55 -3.90 3.44 -12.82
N ASN A 56 -4.46 3.40 -14.03
CA ASN A 56 -3.77 3.86 -15.23
C ASN A 56 -3.43 5.35 -15.20
N LEU A 57 -4.30 6.19 -14.62
CA LEU A 57 -4.03 7.62 -14.46
C LEU A 57 -2.88 7.84 -13.47
N LEU A 58 -2.85 7.12 -12.34
CA LEU A 58 -1.76 7.19 -11.37
C LEU A 58 -0.43 6.72 -11.96
N LEU A 59 -0.44 5.60 -12.72
CA LEU A 59 0.78 5.08 -13.37
C LEU A 59 1.37 6.01 -14.45
N LYS A 60 0.55 6.86 -15.05
CA LYS A 60 0.99 7.86 -16.04
C LYS A 60 1.47 9.17 -15.42
N SER A 61 1.19 9.38 -14.16
CA SER A 61 1.59 10.59 -13.43
C SER A 61 3.06 10.52 -13.07
N GLU A 62 3.80 11.60 -13.31
CA GLU A 62 5.19 11.73 -12.89
C GLU A 62 5.33 12.18 -11.42
N LYS A 63 4.22 12.57 -10.79
CA LYS A 63 4.20 13.13 -9.44
C LYS A 63 3.60 12.19 -8.40
N ASP A 64 3.00 11.11 -8.85
CA ASP A 64 2.29 10.14 -8.01
C ASP A 64 2.99 8.79 -8.08
N CYS A 65 2.69 7.91 -7.14
CA CYS A 65 3.21 6.56 -7.24
C CYS A 65 2.21 5.53 -6.73
N ILE A 66 2.33 4.31 -7.26
CA ILE A 66 1.73 3.12 -6.69
C ILE A 66 2.89 2.23 -6.27
N LEU A 67 2.93 1.87 -4.99
CA LEU A 67 3.89 0.93 -4.42
C LEU A 67 3.24 -0.44 -4.31
N VAL A 68 3.99 -1.48 -4.59
CA VAL A 68 3.54 -2.88 -4.49
C VAL A 68 4.52 -3.72 -3.70
N ALA A 69 3.98 -4.68 -2.97
CA ALA A 69 4.72 -5.78 -2.37
C ALA A 69 4.56 -7.01 -3.28
N GLU A 70 5.65 -7.45 -3.88
CA GLU A 70 5.69 -8.57 -4.83
C GLU A 70 6.35 -9.79 -4.21
N LEU A 71 5.74 -10.95 -4.38
CA LEU A 71 6.32 -12.24 -4.07
C LEU A 71 7.24 -12.67 -5.22
N LEU A 72 8.54 -12.80 -4.95
CA LEU A 72 9.53 -13.06 -5.99
C LEU A 72 9.43 -14.45 -6.64
N SER A 73 8.81 -15.42 -5.99
CA SER A 73 8.71 -16.79 -6.50
C SER A 73 7.80 -16.92 -7.73
N ASP A 74 6.77 -16.07 -7.84
CA ASP A 74 5.73 -16.16 -8.88
C ASP A 74 5.26 -14.79 -9.40
N ASN A 75 5.95 -13.71 -9.03
CA ASN A 75 5.64 -12.32 -9.38
C ASN A 75 4.21 -11.88 -8.96
N ARG A 76 3.66 -12.49 -7.92
CA ARG A 76 2.35 -12.15 -7.41
C ARG A 76 2.41 -10.89 -6.55
N VAL A 77 1.50 -9.95 -6.81
CA VAL A 77 1.34 -8.73 -5.99
C VAL A 77 0.49 -9.08 -4.76
N LEU A 78 1.10 -8.95 -3.59
CA LEU A 78 0.51 -9.30 -2.29
C LEU A 78 -0.12 -8.10 -1.58
N GLY A 79 0.20 -6.89 -2.01
CA GLY A 79 -0.33 -5.68 -1.42
C GLY A 79 0.12 -4.45 -2.19
N MET A 80 -0.58 -3.35 -1.95
CA MET A 80 -0.33 -2.07 -2.60
C MET A 80 -0.62 -0.90 -1.67
N CYS A 81 -0.12 0.27 -2.03
CA CYS A 81 -0.66 1.57 -1.65
C CYS A 81 -0.33 2.60 -2.73
N ALA A 82 -1.12 3.67 -2.79
CA ALA A 82 -0.88 4.79 -3.70
C ALA A 82 -0.54 6.06 -2.91
N VAL A 83 0.32 6.92 -3.47
CA VAL A 83 0.58 8.26 -2.95
C VAL A 83 0.35 9.27 -4.05
N GLN A 84 -0.56 10.20 -3.82
CA GLN A 84 -0.89 11.31 -4.72
C GLN A 84 -0.30 12.61 -4.18
N THR A 85 0.29 13.41 -5.06
CA THR A 85 0.90 14.68 -4.71
C THR A 85 -0.12 15.81 -4.82
N LEU A 86 -0.26 16.57 -3.74
CA LEU A 86 -1.11 17.74 -3.64
C LEU A 86 -0.27 18.98 -3.29
N ILE A 87 -0.80 20.16 -3.54
CA ILE A 87 -0.19 21.42 -3.07
C ILE A 87 -0.93 21.87 -1.81
N SER A 88 -0.17 22.13 -0.76
CA SER A 88 -0.67 22.65 0.51
C SER A 88 -0.18 24.08 0.71
N THR A 89 -1.11 25.03 0.84
CA THR A 89 -0.75 26.41 1.19
C THR A 89 -0.26 26.52 2.64
N ALA A 90 -0.76 25.66 3.54
CA ALA A 90 -0.31 25.60 4.93
C ALA A 90 1.15 25.15 5.05
N GLU A 91 1.58 24.22 4.19
CA GLU A 91 2.97 23.75 4.15
C GLU A 91 3.85 24.59 3.21
N GLY A 92 3.25 25.43 2.38
CA GLY A 92 3.96 26.19 1.37
C GLY A 92 4.62 25.31 0.30
N GLY A 93 4.07 24.12 0.01
CA GLY A 93 4.67 23.18 -0.90
C GLY A 93 3.86 21.91 -1.12
N ALA A 94 4.51 20.93 -1.73
CA ALA A 94 3.90 19.64 -2.03
C ALA A 94 3.73 18.78 -0.75
N VAL A 95 2.61 18.09 -0.68
CA VAL A 95 2.24 17.10 0.34
C VAL A 95 1.71 15.84 -0.33
N GLY A 96 1.66 14.72 0.37
CA GLY A 96 1.11 13.48 -0.17
C GLY A 96 -0.20 13.07 0.50
N LEU A 97 -1.11 12.54 -0.31
CA LEU A 97 -2.28 11.79 0.13
C LEU A 97 -2.03 10.32 -0.15
N LEU A 98 -1.96 9.52 0.91
CA LEU A 98 -1.84 8.06 0.80
C LEU A 98 -3.24 7.46 0.74
N GLU A 99 -3.47 6.62 -0.26
CA GLU A 99 -4.73 5.90 -0.49
C GLU A 99 -4.47 4.43 -0.80
N ASP A 100 -5.53 3.64 -0.80
CA ASP A 100 -5.57 2.26 -1.28
C ASP A 100 -4.54 1.32 -0.61
N LEU A 101 -4.26 1.51 0.68
CA LEU A 101 -3.39 0.57 1.41
C LEU A 101 -4.15 -0.73 1.68
N ILE A 102 -3.78 -1.76 0.96
CA ILE A 102 -4.36 -3.11 1.11
C ILE A 102 -3.29 -4.19 1.02
N VAL A 103 -3.47 -5.25 1.78
CA VAL A 103 -2.71 -6.50 1.68
C VAL A 103 -3.70 -7.63 1.48
N ALA A 104 -3.43 -8.51 0.53
CA ALA A 104 -4.22 -9.70 0.24
C ALA A 104 -4.49 -10.50 1.53
N ALA A 105 -5.72 -10.98 1.71
CA ALA A 105 -6.20 -11.56 2.95
C ALA A 105 -5.26 -12.62 3.56
N ASP A 106 -4.76 -13.54 2.72
CA ASP A 106 -3.90 -14.65 3.15
C ASP A 106 -2.48 -14.20 3.58
N PHE A 107 -2.11 -12.93 3.31
CA PHE A 107 -0.79 -12.37 3.61
C PHE A 107 -0.82 -11.27 4.67
N ARG A 108 -1.98 -11.01 5.27
CA ARG A 108 -2.12 -10.04 6.38
C ARG A 108 -1.38 -10.52 7.62
N HIS A 109 -1.14 -9.60 8.54
CA HIS A 109 -0.45 -9.84 9.82
C HIS A 109 1.00 -10.34 9.70
N GLN A 110 1.62 -10.22 8.50
CA GLN A 110 3.02 -10.57 8.23
C GLN A 110 3.92 -9.33 8.08
N GLY A 111 3.43 -8.15 8.47
CA GLY A 111 4.19 -6.90 8.42
C GLY A 111 4.28 -6.25 7.04
N ILE A 112 3.62 -6.78 5.99
CA ILE A 112 3.67 -6.25 4.62
C ILE A 112 3.11 -4.83 4.56
N GLY A 113 1.97 -4.57 5.20
CA GLY A 113 1.37 -3.24 5.25
C GLY A 113 2.28 -2.20 5.91
N ALA A 114 2.97 -2.57 7.00
CA ALA A 114 3.94 -1.71 7.65
C ALA A 114 5.13 -1.38 6.73
N LYS A 115 5.63 -2.36 5.99
CA LYS A 115 6.71 -2.15 4.99
C LYS A 115 6.27 -1.23 3.86
N LEU A 116 5.04 -1.38 3.35
CA LEU A 116 4.47 -0.49 2.33
C LEU A 116 4.36 0.95 2.85
N LEU A 117 3.92 1.16 4.10
CA LEU A 117 3.87 2.49 4.71
C LEU A 117 5.27 3.11 4.85
N VAL A 118 6.27 2.36 5.30
CA VAL A 118 7.66 2.84 5.40
C VAL A 118 8.17 3.25 4.02
N GLU A 119 7.91 2.43 3.00
CA GLU A 119 8.35 2.75 1.63
C GLU A 119 7.62 3.97 1.05
N ALA A 120 6.34 4.16 1.38
CA ALA A 120 5.60 5.36 1.00
C ALA A 120 6.18 6.62 1.64
N VAL A 121 6.61 6.55 2.91
CA VAL A 121 7.30 7.65 3.59
C VAL A 121 8.65 7.93 2.93
N ASN A 122 9.45 6.92 2.67
CA ASN A 122 10.75 7.05 1.98
C ASN A 122 10.57 7.70 0.60
N TRP A 123 9.61 7.24 -0.18
CA TRP A 123 9.31 7.81 -1.49
C TRP A 123 8.89 9.28 -1.36
N ALA A 124 8.00 9.61 -0.44
CA ALA A 124 7.54 10.97 -0.21
C ALA A 124 8.70 11.92 0.18
N GLU A 125 9.60 11.48 1.04
CA GLU A 125 10.81 12.22 1.43
C GLU A 125 11.71 12.46 0.21
N CYS A 126 11.94 11.45 -0.62
CA CYS A 126 12.72 11.58 -1.86
C CYS A 126 12.08 12.58 -2.86
N GLN A 127 10.74 12.68 -2.87
CA GLN A 127 10.01 13.67 -3.68
C GLN A 127 9.93 15.06 -3.02
N GLY A 128 10.46 15.23 -1.82
CA GLY A 128 10.43 16.49 -1.07
C GLY A 128 9.03 16.86 -0.56
N LEU A 129 8.15 15.88 -0.38
CA LEU A 129 6.82 16.11 0.19
C LEU A 129 6.95 16.47 1.68
N LYS A 130 6.25 17.53 2.09
CA LYS A 130 6.38 18.11 3.45
C LYS A 130 5.67 17.28 4.51
N ARG A 131 4.61 16.57 4.16
CA ARG A 131 3.90 15.61 5.00
C ARG A 131 3.14 14.60 4.15
N LEU A 132 2.81 13.47 4.75
CA LEU A 132 1.81 12.53 4.26
C LEU A 132 0.56 12.61 5.13
N GLN A 133 -0.59 12.41 4.52
CA GLN A 133 -1.87 12.20 5.19
C GLN A 133 -2.61 11.04 4.53
N LEU A 134 -3.57 10.47 5.25
CA LEU A 134 -4.47 9.45 4.73
C LEU A 134 -5.88 9.66 5.31
N LEU A 135 -6.86 9.06 4.68
CA LEU A 135 -8.22 8.94 5.20
C LEU A 135 -8.44 7.49 5.64
N ALA A 136 -9.10 7.30 6.76
CA ALA A 136 -9.46 5.99 7.27
C ALA A 136 -10.90 6.01 7.79
N ASP A 137 -11.63 4.90 7.61
CA ASP A 137 -12.94 4.76 8.21
C ASP A 137 -12.82 4.81 9.73
N LYS A 138 -13.52 5.76 10.35
CA LYS A 138 -13.55 5.95 11.80
C LYS A 138 -14.05 4.73 12.58
N ASN A 139 -14.77 3.84 11.92
CA ASN A 139 -15.29 2.60 12.50
C ASN A 139 -14.34 1.41 12.29
N ASN A 140 -13.35 1.53 11.43
CA ASN A 140 -12.34 0.50 11.21
C ASN A 140 -11.24 0.59 12.29
N LEU A 141 -11.58 0.18 13.51
CA LEU A 141 -10.66 0.22 14.65
C LEU A 141 -9.36 -0.57 14.41
N PRO A 142 -9.36 -1.74 13.74
CA PRO A 142 -8.11 -2.43 13.41
C PRO A 142 -7.17 -1.59 12.55
N ALA A 143 -7.67 -0.89 11.52
CA ALA A 143 -6.87 -0.01 10.68
C ALA A 143 -6.35 1.20 11.46
N LEU A 144 -7.20 1.85 12.26
CA LEU A 144 -6.79 2.99 13.09
C LEU A 144 -5.67 2.60 14.08
N ASN A 145 -5.81 1.45 14.75
CA ASN A 145 -4.78 0.92 15.65
C ASN A 145 -3.49 0.57 14.90
N PHE A 146 -3.60 0.05 13.68
CA PHE A 146 -2.44 -0.23 12.84
C PHE A 146 -1.69 1.06 12.50
N TYR A 147 -2.36 2.10 12.01
CA TYR A 147 -1.75 3.39 11.69
C TYR A 147 -1.11 4.03 12.93
N GLN A 148 -1.79 4.02 14.06
CA GLN A 148 -1.25 4.56 15.31
C GLN A 148 0.06 3.86 15.72
N LYS A 149 0.13 2.53 15.61
CA LYS A 149 1.36 1.76 15.88
C LYS A 149 2.50 2.09 14.92
N GLN A 150 2.19 2.58 13.72
CA GLN A 150 3.16 3.06 12.74
C GLN A 150 3.50 4.55 12.90
N GLY A 151 3.05 5.20 13.98
CA GLY A 151 3.36 6.60 14.29
C GLY A 151 2.44 7.63 13.63
N TRP A 152 1.36 7.20 12.99
CA TRP A 152 0.37 8.11 12.41
C TRP A 152 -0.60 8.61 13.48
N ASN A 153 -0.88 9.90 13.46
CA ASN A 153 -1.73 10.55 14.46
C ASN A 153 -3.01 11.09 13.84
N SER A 154 -4.12 10.93 14.55
CA SER A 154 -5.39 11.53 14.18
C SER A 154 -5.34 13.05 14.23
N THR A 155 -6.07 13.71 13.33
CA THR A 155 -6.26 15.17 13.32
C THR A 155 -7.68 15.52 13.76
N GLN A 156 -7.97 16.83 13.88
CA GLN A 156 -9.31 17.33 14.14
C GLN A 156 -10.16 17.49 12.86
N LEU A 157 -9.54 17.27 11.68
CA LEU A 157 -10.21 17.38 10.41
C LEU A 157 -11.07 16.16 10.12
N VAL A 158 -12.21 16.38 9.48
CA VAL A 158 -13.09 15.32 8.96
C VAL A 158 -13.19 15.42 7.44
N CYS A 159 -13.42 14.31 6.78
CA CYS A 159 -13.67 14.28 5.34
C CYS A 159 -15.15 14.56 5.09
N LEU A 160 -15.45 15.54 4.23
CA LEU A 160 -16.78 15.83 3.72
C LEU A 160 -16.77 15.61 2.21
N ARG A 161 -17.72 14.82 1.71
CA ARG A 161 -17.88 14.52 0.29
C ARG A 161 -19.18 15.07 -0.25
N LYS A 162 -19.14 15.63 -1.46
CA LYS A 162 -20.32 15.99 -2.25
C LYS A 162 -20.26 15.21 -3.56
N CYS A 163 -21.27 14.43 -3.87
CA CYS A 163 -21.45 13.70 -5.14
C CYS A 163 -22.36 14.49 -6.08
#